data_435b64e9a7cbd1806ce50d24d3639869
#
_entry.id   435b64e9a7cbd1806ce50d24d3639869
#
_cell.length_a   1.000
_cell.length_b   1.000
_cell.length_c   1.000
_cell.angle_alpha   90.00
_cell.angle_beta   90.00
_cell.angle_gamma   90.00
#
_symmetry.space_group_name_H-M   'P 1'
#
loop_
_entity.id
_entity.type
_entity.pdbx_description
1 polymer ?
#
loop_
_entity_poly.entity_id
_entity_poly.type
_entity_poly.pdbx_seq_one_letter_code
_entity_poly.pdbx_strand_id
1 'polypeptide(L)'
;FRMPTVSVIVPNYCHAPYLEQRIESILQQTFQDFELILLDDCSTDGSREILERYRNHPKVSGIFYNERNSGSPFKQWKKGLSKATGDYVWIAESDDFSSPCFLERCVRILDTRPDCSIVFTSSYIVDSHSRTIREEAPVKYPKHKQIRFGSRFFLYRFLCPRNTIYNAGMALVRRSALPAGDNYTQYRYCGDWLFWIQIVSGGGNVVYL
;
A
#
# COMPACT_ATOMS: atom_id res chain seq x y z
N PHE A 1 19.65 16.81 -2.94
CA PHE A 1 18.38 16.38 -2.34
C PHE A 1 18.46 14.86 -2.12
N ARG A 2 18.32 14.43 -0.86
CA ARG A 2 18.22 13.00 -0.53
C ARG A 2 16.83 12.51 -0.94
N MET A 3 16.74 11.43 -1.69
CA MET A 3 15.46 10.78 -2.01
C MET A 3 14.86 10.19 -0.74
N PRO A 4 13.53 10.24 -0.55
CA PRO A 4 12.88 9.60 0.59
C PRO A 4 13.05 8.08 0.51
N THR A 5 13.08 7.42 1.67
CA THR A 5 13.17 5.95 1.71
C THR A 5 11.86 5.28 1.25
N VAL A 6 10.71 5.86 1.59
CA VAL A 6 9.39 5.31 1.25
C VAL A 6 8.56 6.30 0.44
N SER A 7 7.92 5.84 -0.63
CA SER A 7 6.81 6.57 -1.27
C SER A 7 5.49 5.97 -0.83
N VAL A 8 4.66 6.78 -0.16
CA VAL A 8 3.31 6.40 0.24
C VAL A 8 2.32 6.98 -0.76
N ILE A 9 1.52 6.12 -1.38
CA ILE A 9 0.54 6.47 -2.40
C ILE A 9 -0.86 6.31 -1.80
N VAL A 10 -1.64 7.38 -1.78
CA VAL A 10 -3.05 7.35 -1.35
C VAL A 10 -3.94 7.56 -2.57
N PRO A 11 -4.48 6.48 -3.17
CA PRO A 11 -5.50 6.59 -4.19
C PRO A 11 -6.85 6.89 -3.54
N ASN A 12 -7.56 7.92 -4.01
CA ASN A 12 -8.86 8.30 -3.47
C ASN A 12 -9.91 8.42 -4.57
N TYR A 13 -11.12 7.92 -4.26
CA TYR A 13 -12.34 8.22 -5.01
C TYR A 13 -13.56 8.17 -4.09
N CYS A 14 -14.14 9.33 -3.79
CA CYS A 14 -15.36 9.46 -2.99
C CYS A 14 -15.29 8.78 -1.61
N HIS A 15 -14.15 8.93 -0.90
CA HIS A 15 -13.94 8.43 0.45
C HIS A 15 -13.72 9.57 1.48
N ALA A 16 -14.35 10.74 1.28
CA ALA A 16 -14.22 11.89 2.18
C ALA A 16 -14.39 11.53 3.67
N PRO A 17 -15.33 10.66 4.10
CA PRO A 17 -15.50 10.31 5.52
C PRO A 17 -14.27 9.64 6.16
N TYR A 18 -13.41 8.99 5.38
CA TYR A 18 -12.28 8.18 5.87
C TYR A 18 -10.92 8.82 5.54
N LEU A 19 -10.89 9.69 4.52
CA LEU A 19 -9.66 10.21 3.92
C LEU A 19 -8.76 10.95 4.91
N GLU A 20 -9.34 11.77 5.78
CA GLU A 20 -8.58 12.50 6.81
C GLU A 20 -7.91 11.53 7.79
N GLN A 21 -8.67 10.54 8.31
CA GLN A 21 -8.13 9.50 9.19
C GLN A 21 -6.99 8.72 8.53
N ARG A 22 -7.12 8.41 7.23
CA ARG A 22 -6.04 7.73 6.47
C ARG A 22 -4.79 8.59 6.42
N ILE A 23 -4.89 9.84 6.00
CA ILE A 23 -3.74 10.73 5.87
C ILE A 23 -3.07 10.92 7.24
N GLU A 24 -3.82 11.19 8.29
CA GLU A 24 -3.29 11.33 9.64
C GLU A 24 -2.59 10.07 10.13
N SER A 25 -3.12 8.87 9.86
CA SER A 25 -2.49 7.61 10.24
C SER A 25 -1.14 7.38 9.53
N ILE A 26 -0.94 7.99 8.35
CA ILE A 26 0.33 7.97 7.64
C ILE A 26 1.29 9.01 8.23
N LEU A 27 0.83 10.24 8.46
CA LEU A 27 1.66 11.32 9.00
C LEU A 27 2.16 11.00 10.42
N GLN A 28 1.40 10.21 11.19
CA GLN A 28 1.74 9.76 12.54
C GLN A 28 2.59 8.49 12.59
N GLN A 29 3.08 7.97 11.45
CA GLN A 29 4.01 6.84 11.45
C GLN A 29 5.28 7.19 12.23
N THR A 30 5.81 6.23 13.00
CA THR A 30 7.08 6.41 13.74
C THR A 30 8.28 6.56 12.81
N PHE A 31 8.22 5.94 11.63
CA PHE A 31 9.20 6.12 10.56
C PHE A 31 8.84 7.35 9.72
N GLN A 32 9.73 8.35 9.70
CA GLN A 32 9.44 9.65 9.11
C GLN A 32 10.16 9.95 7.78
N ASP A 33 11.00 9.06 7.25
CA ASP A 33 11.68 9.29 5.96
C ASP A 33 10.82 8.79 4.80
N PHE A 34 9.71 9.46 4.55
CA PHE A 34 8.78 9.17 3.46
C PHE A 34 8.29 10.43 2.74
N GLU A 35 7.85 10.24 1.50
CA GLU A 35 7.01 11.17 0.75
C GLU A 35 5.57 10.66 0.68
N LEU A 36 4.61 11.58 0.60
CA LEU A 36 3.18 11.29 0.48
C LEU A 36 2.65 11.80 -0.86
N ILE A 37 2.16 10.88 -1.68
CA ILE A 37 1.58 11.12 -3.00
C ILE A 37 0.07 10.94 -2.89
N LEU A 38 -0.67 12.03 -3.03
CA LEU A 38 -2.13 12.04 -2.91
C LEU A 38 -2.74 12.05 -4.31
N LEU A 39 -3.69 11.14 -4.57
CA LEU A 39 -4.37 11.02 -5.86
C LEU A 39 -5.87 11.10 -5.66
N ASP A 40 -6.54 11.85 -6.53
CA ASP A 40 -7.99 11.93 -6.56
C ASP A 40 -8.53 11.58 -7.94
N ASP A 41 -9.38 10.57 -8.00
CA ASP A 41 -9.96 10.05 -9.25
C ASP A 41 -11.28 10.73 -9.63
N CYS A 42 -11.30 12.08 -9.57
CA CYS A 42 -12.47 12.89 -9.87
C CYS A 42 -13.62 12.71 -8.86
N SER A 43 -13.30 12.82 -7.55
CA SER A 43 -14.28 12.74 -6.47
C SER A 43 -15.29 13.90 -6.50
N THR A 44 -16.50 13.63 -6.01
CA THR A 44 -17.63 14.58 -5.93
C THR A 44 -18.20 14.77 -4.53
N ASP A 45 -17.49 14.23 -3.50
CA ASP A 45 -17.98 14.11 -2.11
C ASP A 45 -17.25 15.01 -1.09
N GLY A 46 -16.53 16.02 -1.52
CA GLY A 46 -15.72 16.86 -0.62
C GLY A 46 -14.30 16.32 -0.37
N SER A 47 -13.88 15.22 -0.99
CA SER A 47 -12.52 14.69 -0.84
C SER A 47 -11.45 15.71 -1.25
N ARG A 48 -11.72 16.54 -2.27
CA ARG A 48 -10.75 17.55 -2.75
C ARG A 48 -10.46 18.60 -1.72
N GLU A 49 -11.45 19.08 -1.00
CA GLU A 49 -11.31 20.07 0.07
C GLU A 49 -10.46 19.49 1.21
N ILE A 50 -10.60 18.21 1.51
CA ILE A 50 -9.76 17.52 2.50
C ILE A 50 -8.30 17.46 2.02
N LEU A 51 -8.07 17.01 0.78
CA LEU A 51 -6.73 16.92 0.20
C LEU A 51 -6.02 18.28 0.17
N GLU A 52 -6.73 19.35 -0.16
CA GLU A 52 -6.15 20.71 -0.20
C GLU A 52 -5.64 21.21 1.14
N ARG A 53 -6.17 20.76 2.27
CA ARG A 53 -5.64 21.08 3.60
C ARG A 53 -4.20 20.62 3.80
N TYR A 54 -3.81 19.55 3.10
CA TYR A 54 -2.48 18.95 3.18
C TYR A 54 -1.50 19.44 2.12
N ARG A 55 -1.92 20.31 1.20
CA ARG A 55 -1.09 20.77 0.06
C ARG A 55 0.28 21.29 0.45
N ASN A 56 0.35 22.02 1.52
CA ASN A 56 1.59 22.62 1.99
C ASN A 56 2.30 21.81 3.08
N HIS A 57 1.83 20.59 3.35
CA HIS A 57 2.48 19.72 4.33
C HIS A 57 3.84 19.24 3.79
N PRO A 58 4.94 19.30 4.57
CA PRO A 58 6.30 19.01 4.06
C PRO A 58 6.51 17.59 3.58
N LYS A 59 5.66 16.64 3.97
CA LYS A 59 5.70 15.24 3.49
C LYS A 59 4.95 15.05 2.18
N VAL A 60 4.06 15.95 1.80
CA VAL A 60 3.26 15.83 0.56
C VAL A 60 4.11 16.25 -0.63
N SER A 61 4.53 15.29 -1.44
CA SER A 61 5.29 15.55 -2.66
C SER A 61 4.41 15.99 -3.83
N GLY A 62 3.11 15.70 -3.77
CA GLY A 62 2.15 16.18 -4.76
C GLY A 62 0.72 15.69 -4.52
N ILE A 63 -0.23 16.49 -5.01
CA ILE A 63 -1.65 16.14 -5.08
C ILE A 63 -2.05 16.15 -6.56
N PHE A 64 -2.57 15.04 -7.05
CA PHE A 64 -2.87 14.84 -8.47
C PHE A 64 -4.34 14.51 -8.68
N TYR A 65 -5.04 15.39 -9.33
CA TYR A 65 -6.46 15.25 -9.67
C TYR A 65 -6.63 14.66 -11.07
N ASN A 66 -7.62 13.79 -11.23
CA ASN A 66 -8.10 13.39 -12.55
C ASN A 66 -9.25 14.31 -12.98
N GLU A 67 -9.32 14.62 -14.26
CA GLU A 67 -10.44 15.36 -14.85
C GLU A 67 -11.69 14.47 -15.04
N ARG A 68 -11.46 13.15 -15.15
CA ARG A 68 -12.50 12.13 -15.29
C ARG A 68 -12.15 10.92 -14.43
N ASN A 69 -13.17 10.28 -13.87
CA ASN A 69 -12.99 9.03 -13.16
C ASN A 69 -12.40 7.97 -14.08
N SER A 70 -11.33 7.33 -13.62
CA SER A 70 -10.62 6.29 -14.40
C SER A 70 -11.36 4.95 -14.45
N GLY A 71 -12.32 4.74 -13.53
CA GLY A 71 -13.09 3.52 -13.38
C GLY A 71 -12.32 2.34 -12.77
N SER A 72 -11.10 2.57 -12.26
CA SER A 72 -10.30 1.50 -11.67
C SER A 72 -9.28 2.04 -10.65
N PRO A 73 -9.24 1.49 -9.42
CA PRO A 73 -8.21 1.84 -8.44
C PRO A 73 -6.80 1.52 -8.97
N PHE A 74 -6.65 0.47 -9.77
CA PHE A 74 -5.37 0.03 -10.30
C PHE A 74 -4.75 1.01 -11.30
N LYS A 75 -5.56 1.81 -11.99
CA LYS A 75 -5.08 2.93 -12.81
C LYS A 75 -4.52 4.06 -11.93
N GLN A 76 -5.13 4.29 -10.75
CA GLN A 76 -4.59 5.22 -9.77
C GLN A 76 -3.29 4.69 -9.16
N TRP A 77 -3.20 3.38 -8.86
CA TRP A 77 -1.94 2.76 -8.44
C TRP A 77 -0.83 3.02 -9.46
N LYS A 78 -1.07 2.71 -10.75
CA LYS A 78 -0.10 2.99 -11.83
C LYS A 78 0.34 4.45 -11.84
N LYS A 79 -0.62 5.38 -11.75
CA LYS A 79 -0.34 6.82 -11.72
C LYS A 79 0.53 7.19 -10.51
N GLY A 80 0.22 6.68 -9.32
CA GLY A 80 1.01 6.91 -8.11
C GLY A 80 2.40 6.29 -8.20
N LEU A 81 2.49 5.04 -8.67
CA LEU A 81 3.77 4.34 -8.87
C LEU A 81 4.71 5.09 -9.82
N SER A 82 4.17 5.74 -10.86
CA SER A 82 4.97 6.56 -11.80
C SER A 82 5.53 7.84 -11.17
N LYS A 83 5.04 8.25 -10.01
CA LYS A 83 5.49 9.43 -9.24
C LYS A 83 6.41 9.06 -8.07
N ALA A 84 6.40 7.79 -7.69
CA ALA A 84 7.16 7.29 -6.54
C ALA A 84 8.67 7.36 -6.79
N THR A 85 9.39 7.97 -5.84
CA THR A 85 10.85 8.15 -5.90
C THR A 85 11.60 7.32 -4.87
N GLY A 86 10.92 6.88 -3.80
CA GLY A 86 11.48 6.10 -2.71
C GLY A 86 11.93 4.69 -3.11
N ASP A 87 12.80 4.10 -2.29
CA ASP A 87 13.27 2.73 -2.49
C ASP A 87 12.18 1.69 -2.21
N TYR A 88 11.22 2.05 -1.38
CA TYR A 88 10.05 1.24 -1.04
C TYR A 88 8.76 1.98 -1.39
N VAL A 89 7.72 1.22 -1.69
CA VAL A 89 6.40 1.75 -2.05
C VAL A 89 5.32 1.13 -1.18
N TRP A 90 4.47 1.98 -0.65
CA TRP A 90 3.27 1.61 0.08
C TRP A 90 2.02 2.19 -0.59
N ILE A 91 1.12 1.32 -1.03
CA ILE A 91 -0.20 1.73 -1.52
C ILE A 91 -1.15 1.71 -0.33
N ALA A 92 -1.63 2.86 0.07
CA ALA A 92 -2.41 3.09 1.28
C ALA A 92 -3.83 3.54 0.88
N GLU A 93 -4.74 2.59 0.70
CA GLU A 93 -6.14 2.82 0.28
C GLU A 93 -6.83 3.84 1.21
N SER A 94 -7.62 4.75 0.63
CA SER A 94 -8.13 5.95 1.32
C SER A 94 -9.20 5.69 2.38
N ASP A 95 -9.79 4.50 2.42
CA ASP A 95 -10.83 4.07 3.37
C ASP A 95 -10.32 3.23 4.54
N ASP A 96 -8.99 3.05 4.62
CA ASP A 96 -8.31 2.33 5.70
C ASP A 96 -7.54 3.26 6.64
N PHE A 97 -6.94 2.70 7.69
CA PHE A 97 -5.92 3.36 8.52
C PHE A 97 -4.87 2.35 8.99
N SER A 98 -3.77 2.80 9.53
CA SER A 98 -2.62 1.94 9.84
C SER A 98 -2.08 2.14 11.25
N SER A 99 -1.51 1.07 11.82
CA SER A 99 -0.74 1.15 13.06
C SER A 99 0.45 2.11 12.91
N PRO A 100 0.76 2.94 13.91
CA PRO A 100 1.86 3.91 13.84
C PRO A 100 3.24 3.30 13.57
N CYS A 101 3.46 2.03 13.89
CA CYS A 101 4.75 1.35 13.70
C CYS A 101 4.82 0.50 12.42
N PHE A 102 3.84 0.59 11.52
CA PHE A 102 3.80 -0.23 10.30
C PHE A 102 5.04 -0.01 9.42
N LEU A 103 5.33 1.24 9.05
CA LEU A 103 6.49 1.56 8.20
C LEU A 103 7.80 1.19 8.87
N GLU A 104 8.00 1.55 10.13
CA GLU A 104 9.23 1.25 10.88
C GLU A 104 9.54 -0.26 10.87
N ARG A 105 8.54 -1.09 11.14
CA ARG A 105 8.71 -2.54 11.18
C ARG A 105 9.00 -3.12 9.80
N CYS A 106 8.29 -2.67 8.76
CA CYS A 106 8.46 -3.17 7.39
C CYS A 106 9.78 -2.70 6.78
N VAL A 107 10.15 -1.42 6.91
CA VAL A 107 11.40 -0.85 6.40
C VAL A 107 12.60 -1.56 7.03
N ARG A 108 12.62 -1.75 8.36
CA ARG A 108 13.71 -2.48 9.03
C ARG A 108 13.96 -3.87 8.42
N ILE A 109 12.91 -4.56 7.97
CA ILE A 109 13.06 -5.87 7.33
C ILE A 109 13.65 -5.72 5.94
N LEU A 110 13.11 -4.81 5.12
CA LEU A 110 13.61 -4.61 3.77
C LEU A 110 15.06 -4.11 3.76
N ASP A 111 15.46 -3.25 4.70
CA ASP A 111 16.84 -2.76 4.84
C ASP A 111 17.82 -3.88 5.22
N THR A 112 17.41 -4.75 6.13
CA THR A 112 18.27 -5.84 6.61
C THR A 112 18.26 -7.08 5.71
N ARG A 113 17.34 -7.13 4.73
CA ARG A 113 17.14 -8.27 3.82
C ARG A 113 17.02 -7.81 2.37
N PRO A 114 18.14 -7.54 1.68
CA PRO A 114 18.13 -7.11 0.28
C PRO A 114 17.51 -8.15 -0.67
N ASP A 115 17.45 -9.40 -0.27
CA ASP A 115 16.80 -10.50 -0.98
C ASP A 115 15.26 -10.54 -0.79
N CYS A 116 14.69 -9.61 -0.02
CA CYS A 116 13.25 -9.52 0.22
C CYS A 116 12.61 -8.50 -0.73
N SER A 117 11.58 -8.91 -1.47
CA SER A 117 10.83 -8.06 -2.40
C SER A 117 9.59 -7.42 -1.77
N ILE A 118 8.96 -8.07 -0.80
CA ILE A 118 7.71 -7.63 -0.17
C ILE A 118 7.63 -8.07 1.29
N VAL A 119 7.19 -7.17 2.14
CA VAL A 119 6.80 -7.44 3.53
C VAL A 119 5.32 -7.16 3.67
N PHE A 120 4.56 -8.06 4.29
CA PHE A 120 3.14 -7.84 4.56
C PHE A 120 2.76 -8.30 5.97
N THR A 121 1.63 -7.80 6.47
CA THR A 121 1.17 -8.01 7.84
C THR A 121 -0.22 -8.66 7.89
N SER A 122 -0.70 -9.00 9.08
CA SER A 122 -2.13 -9.13 9.34
C SER A 122 -2.83 -7.77 9.32
N SER A 123 -4.15 -7.79 9.30
CA SER A 123 -4.98 -6.59 9.43
C SER A 123 -6.11 -6.81 10.43
N TYR A 124 -6.73 -5.72 10.86
CA TYR A 124 -7.97 -5.75 11.62
C TYR A 124 -9.11 -5.31 10.71
N ILE A 125 -10.21 -6.04 10.75
CA ILE A 125 -11.46 -5.61 10.16
C ILE A 125 -12.16 -4.74 11.20
N VAL A 126 -12.54 -3.53 10.79
CA VAL A 126 -13.19 -2.55 11.63
C VAL A 126 -14.56 -2.19 11.08
N ASP A 127 -15.46 -1.67 11.92
CA ASP A 127 -16.73 -1.09 11.48
C ASP A 127 -16.56 0.37 11.04
N SER A 128 -17.65 1.01 10.59
CA SER A 128 -17.67 2.41 10.17
C SER A 128 -17.31 3.43 11.27
N HIS A 129 -17.20 2.98 12.53
CA HIS A 129 -16.76 3.77 13.68
C HIS A 129 -15.34 3.41 14.13
N SER A 130 -14.57 2.71 13.29
CA SER A 130 -13.20 2.25 13.55
C SER A 130 -13.08 1.27 14.74
N ARG A 131 -14.18 0.62 15.15
CA ARG A 131 -14.15 -0.40 16.21
C ARG A 131 -13.75 -1.75 15.61
N THR A 132 -12.79 -2.41 16.21
CA THR A 132 -12.30 -3.72 15.75
C THR A 132 -13.41 -4.78 15.87
N ILE A 133 -13.74 -5.41 14.75
CA ILE A 133 -14.63 -6.56 14.65
C ILE A 133 -13.86 -7.86 14.85
N ARG A 134 -12.74 -8.02 14.12
CA ARG A 134 -11.89 -9.20 14.20
C ARG A 134 -10.48 -8.91 13.65
N GLU A 135 -9.53 -9.74 14.06
CA GLU A 135 -8.22 -9.83 13.40
C GLU A 135 -8.33 -10.77 12.18
N GLU A 136 -7.74 -10.36 11.07
CA GLU A 136 -7.63 -11.16 9.85
C GLU A 136 -6.16 -11.46 9.59
N ALA A 137 -5.78 -12.72 9.79
CA ALA A 137 -4.43 -13.20 9.53
C ALA A 137 -4.43 -14.07 8.26
N PRO A 138 -3.89 -13.59 7.14
CA PRO A 138 -3.91 -14.32 5.86
C PRO A 138 -3.06 -15.59 5.91
N VAL A 139 -2.09 -15.62 6.80
CA VAL A 139 -1.21 -16.78 7.05
C VAL A 139 -1.36 -17.20 8.50
N LYS A 140 -1.83 -18.43 8.71
CA LYS A 140 -2.00 -19.00 10.06
C LYS A 140 -0.65 -19.48 10.61
N TYR A 141 -0.01 -18.65 11.41
CA TYR A 141 1.23 -18.99 12.11
C TYR A 141 1.20 -18.45 13.55
N PRO A 142 2.10 -18.91 14.43
CA PRO A 142 2.16 -18.39 15.79
C PRO A 142 2.31 -16.86 15.79
N LYS A 143 1.47 -16.19 16.57
CA LYS A 143 1.52 -14.74 16.74
C LYS A 143 2.93 -14.27 17.12
N HIS A 144 3.30 -13.10 16.61
CA HIS A 144 4.59 -12.42 16.88
C HIS A 144 5.85 -13.07 16.30
N LYS A 145 5.70 -14.04 15.36
CA LYS A 145 6.85 -14.56 14.62
C LYS A 145 6.89 -13.99 13.22
N GLN A 146 8.04 -13.44 12.87
CA GLN A 146 8.39 -13.08 11.51
C GLN A 146 8.66 -14.35 10.70
N ILE A 147 7.99 -14.50 9.55
CA ILE A 147 8.15 -15.69 8.70
C ILE A 147 8.63 -15.26 7.32
N ARG A 148 9.70 -15.89 6.86
CA ARG A 148 10.23 -15.72 5.52
C ARG A 148 9.82 -16.89 4.63
N PHE A 149 9.33 -16.57 3.45
CA PHE A 149 8.99 -17.52 2.40
C PHE A 149 9.84 -17.25 1.16
N GLY A 150 10.36 -18.31 0.54
CA GLY A 150 10.88 -18.22 -0.82
C GLY A 150 9.76 -17.87 -1.80
N SER A 151 10.04 -17.06 -2.83
CA SER A 151 9.05 -16.57 -3.80
C SER A 151 8.21 -17.70 -4.43
N ARG A 152 8.86 -18.75 -4.94
CA ARG A 152 8.15 -19.89 -5.57
C ARG A 152 7.21 -20.59 -4.60
N PHE A 153 7.67 -20.83 -3.35
CA PHE A 153 6.83 -21.46 -2.34
C PHE A 153 5.62 -20.59 -2.01
N PHE A 154 5.84 -19.27 -1.80
CA PHE A 154 4.76 -18.36 -1.48
C PHE A 154 3.76 -18.23 -2.64
N LEU A 155 4.24 -18.15 -3.88
CA LEU A 155 3.41 -18.08 -5.06
C LEU A 155 2.46 -19.27 -5.13
N TYR A 156 2.99 -20.50 -5.13
CA TYR A 156 2.16 -21.70 -5.32
C TYR A 156 1.32 -22.05 -4.10
N ARG A 157 1.82 -21.82 -2.89
CA ARG A 157 1.12 -22.22 -1.66
C ARG A 157 0.07 -21.21 -1.21
N PHE A 158 0.28 -19.92 -1.48
CA PHE A 158 -0.53 -18.85 -0.94
C PHE A 158 -1.19 -17.97 -2.01
N LEU A 159 -0.48 -17.51 -3.03
CA LEU A 159 -1.06 -16.60 -4.01
C LEU A 159 -1.84 -17.28 -5.12
N CYS A 160 -1.38 -18.44 -5.67
CA CYS A 160 -2.13 -19.11 -6.72
C CYS A 160 -3.52 -19.62 -6.28
N PRO A 161 -3.69 -20.16 -5.05
CA PRO A 161 -5.00 -20.63 -4.60
C PRO A 161 -5.98 -19.50 -4.25
N ARG A 162 -5.48 -18.33 -3.84
CA ARG A 162 -6.31 -17.20 -3.38
C ARG A 162 -5.51 -15.92 -3.27
N ASN A 163 -6.20 -14.76 -3.28
CA ASN A 163 -5.57 -13.48 -2.97
C ASN A 163 -5.22 -13.41 -1.46
N THR A 164 -3.98 -13.74 -1.12
CA THR A 164 -3.50 -13.76 0.27
C THR A 164 -3.16 -12.36 0.78
N ILE A 165 -2.74 -11.45 -0.12
CA ILE A 165 -2.51 -10.03 0.18
C ILE A 165 -3.75 -9.27 -0.30
N TYR A 166 -4.85 -9.41 0.41
CA TYR A 166 -6.19 -8.96 0.00
C TYR A 166 -6.43 -7.45 0.19
N ASN A 167 -5.53 -6.75 0.85
CA ASN A 167 -5.58 -5.30 1.03
C ASN A 167 -4.19 -4.71 0.76
N ALA A 168 -4.12 -3.68 -0.07
CA ALA A 168 -2.84 -3.07 -0.45
C ALA A 168 -2.15 -2.39 0.75
N GLY A 169 -2.93 -1.83 1.66
CA GLY A 169 -2.43 -1.16 2.85
C GLY A 169 -1.64 -2.04 3.82
N MET A 170 -1.74 -3.38 3.68
CA MET A 170 -1.02 -4.33 4.53
C MET A 170 0.39 -4.67 4.02
N ALA A 171 0.83 -4.14 2.87
CA ALA A 171 2.07 -4.55 2.21
C ALA A 171 3.00 -3.37 1.90
N LEU A 172 4.30 -3.52 2.22
CA LEU A 172 5.38 -2.64 1.77
C LEU A 172 6.24 -3.39 0.75
N VAL A 173 6.47 -2.78 -0.41
CA VAL A 173 7.13 -3.41 -1.56
C VAL A 173 8.43 -2.69 -1.88
N ARG A 174 9.47 -3.45 -2.20
CA ARG A 174 10.70 -2.89 -2.78
C ARG A 174 10.40 -2.38 -4.19
N ARG A 175 10.71 -1.11 -4.48
CA ARG A 175 10.41 -0.47 -5.77
C ARG A 175 11.03 -1.21 -6.96
N SER A 176 12.23 -1.77 -6.81
CA SER A 176 12.87 -2.57 -7.86
C SER A 176 12.18 -3.92 -8.14
N ALA A 177 11.27 -4.37 -7.27
CA ALA A 177 10.47 -5.57 -7.48
C ALA A 177 9.10 -5.30 -8.12
N LEU A 178 8.77 -4.04 -8.38
CA LEU A 178 7.52 -3.67 -9.05
C LEU A 178 7.48 -4.27 -10.47
N PRO A 179 6.30 -4.69 -10.95
CA PRO A 179 6.18 -5.25 -12.29
C PRO A 179 6.51 -4.19 -13.34
N ALA A 180 7.26 -4.60 -14.38
CA ALA A 180 7.58 -3.73 -15.51
C ALA A 180 6.34 -3.39 -16.36
N GLY A 181 5.33 -4.28 -16.37
CA GLY A 181 4.07 -4.11 -17.10
C GLY A 181 2.93 -3.66 -16.19
N ASP A 182 1.85 -3.21 -16.79
CA ASP A 182 0.67 -2.68 -16.12
C ASP A 182 -0.61 -3.50 -16.37
N ASN A 183 -0.48 -4.77 -16.73
CA ASN A 183 -1.59 -5.67 -17.06
C ASN A 183 -2.65 -5.75 -15.94
N TYR A 184 -2.26 -5.55 -14.68
CA TYR A 184 -3.17 -5.50 -13.55
C TYR A 184 -4.20 -4.36 -13.65
N THR A 185 -3.92 -3.31 -14.43
CA THR A 185 -4.84 -2.17 -14.62
C THR A 185 -6.01 -2.48 -15.55
N GLN A 186 -5.95 -3.58 -16.28
CA GLN A 186 -7.00 -4.01 -17.21
C GLN A 186 -8.19 -4.67 -16.49
N TYR A 187 -7.98 -5.09 -15.25
CA TYR A 187 -9.01 -5.75 -14.45
C TYR A 187 -9.80 -4.72 -13.65
N ARG A 188 -11.10 -4.91 -13.59
CA ARG A 188 -11.98 -4.12 -12.72
C ARG A 188 -11.90 -4.62 -11.28
N TYR A 189 -11.78 -5.93 -11.11
CA TYR A 189 -11.62 -6.61 -9.84
C TYR A 189 -10.36 -7.49 -9.89
N CYS A 190 -9.79 -7.84 -8.76
CA CYS A 190 -8.64 -8.74 -8.66
C CYS A 190 -7.34 -8.27 -9.36
N GLY A 191 -7.25 -6.99 -9.76
CA GLY A 191 -6.00 -6.43 -10.32
C GLY A 191 -4.88 -6.41 -9.30
N ASP A 192 -5.21 -6.21 -8.02
CA ASP A 192 -4.31 -6.35 -6.87
C ASP A 192 -3.71 -7.76 -6.80
N TRP A 193 -4.52 -8.80 -6.98
CA TRP A 193 -4.04 -10.17 -6.96
C TRP A 193 -3.01 -10.44 -8.06
N LEU A 194 -3.27 -9.99 -9.29
CA LEU A 194 -2.30 -10.09 -10.37
C LEU A 194 -1.03 -9.28 -10.09
N PHE A 195 -1.18 -8.10 -9.50
CA PHE A 195 -0.05 -7.24 -9.11
C PHE A 195 0.88 -7.97 -8.13
N TRP A 196 0.34 -8.60 -7.08
CA TRP A 196 1.12 -9.40 -6.14
C TRP A 196 1.78 -10.62 -6.78
N ILE A 197 1.05 -11.33 -7.66
CA ILE A 197 1.60 -12.45 -8.43
C ILE A 197 2.80 -11.98 -9.26
N GLN A 198 2.70 -10.85 -9.95
CA GLN A 198 3.80 -10.31 -10.76
C GLN A 198 5.02 -9.95 -9.91
N ILE A 199 4.85 -9.28 -8.78
CA ILE A 199 5.95 -8.96 -7.86
C ILE A 199 6.66 -10.21 -7.39
N VAL A 200 5.91 -11.19 -6.89
CA VAL A 200 6.47 -12.42 -6.33
C VAL A 200 7.08 -13.31 -7.41
N SER A 201 6.52 -13.31 -8.62
CA SER A 201 7.08 -14.05 -9.78
C SER A 201 8.40 -13.45 -10.27
N GLY A 202 8.64 -12.17 -10.07
CA GLY A 202 9.90 -11.50 -10.37
C GLY A 202 11.08 -11.97 -9.49
N GLY A 203 10.80 -12.74 -8.47
CA GLY A 203 11.80 -13.27 -7.51
C GLY A 203 11.86 -12.47 -6.22
N GLY A 204 12.83 -12.82 -5.38
CA GLY A 204 12.96 -12.26 -4.03
C GLY A 204 12.06 -12.98 -3.02
N ASN A 205 12.40 -12.86 -1.75
CA ASN A 205 11.64 -13.49 -0.69
C ASN A 205 10.45 -12.63 -0.27
N VAL A 206 9.48 -13.28 0.35
CA VAL A 206 8.30 -12.65 0.96
C VAL A 206 8.39 -12.80 2.47
N VAL A 207 8.15 -11.73 3.21
CA VAL A 207 8.14 -11.77 4.67
C VAL A 207 6.75 -11.40 5.18
N TYR A 208 6.25 -12.22 6.09
CA TYR A 208 5.03 -11.97 6.85
C TYR A 208 5.36 -11.61 8.31
N LEU A 209 4.68 -10.59 8.84
CA LEU A 209 4.84 -10.05 10.20
C LEU A 209 3.63 -10.34 11.06
#